data_be75a8b0e9df91e3053506efafd9ae42
#
_entry.id   be75a8b0e9df91e3053506efafd9ae42
#
_cell.length_a   1.000
_cell.length_b   1.000
_cell.length_c   1.000
_cell.angle_alpha   90.00
_cell.angle_beta   90.00
_cell.angle_gamma   90.00
#
_symmetry.space_group_name_H-M   'P 1'
#
loop_
_entity.id
_entity.type
_entity.pdbx_description
1 polymer ?
#
loop_
_entity_poly.entity_id
_entity_poly.type
_entity_poly.pdbx_seq_one_letter_code
_entity_poly.pdbx_strand_id
1 'polypeptide(L)'
;IDRAYSDLFSYQLSASWSDENDFLKFMIMNGKEETYQAWNGTPKDSLATNPTFNPSGMMYDKDGNFIGYYENEIDKYDQSYYQLHYAHSFSQNMTLTASAFLTTGKGYYENYKNDKSFSSYGLPSFVIGDTVIESVNLIQQKWLDNKYYGFNIAMNHKVGRFDLNYGGSWNRYDGDHFGIINWAEYGVPLNYRWYENTGNKQYYNAFISANYELNRHLNLFAEMQYRHINYSIEGIHDDLNDVTQQHLFNFWNPKGGIFYSINDNNSAYFSVAYSNREPNRDIYTDADEIQRERVTHEKLIDYELGYSHKNRKMALNANIFYMDYKDQLVMTGEINNVGNTIMTNVDKSYRLGLEGSAAFQFNRYFALDFNFALSQNKILNYVDYVDNYDADWNYLGQIENNLGTTNISFSPNII
;
A
#
# COMPACT_ATOMS: atom_id res chain seq x y z
N ILE A 1 6.62 26.40 -3.29
CA ILE A 1 5.17 26.43 -3.05
C ILE A 1 4.92 27.37 -1.87
N ASP A 2 3.97 28.29 -2.02
CA ASP A 2 3.65 29.31 -1.01
C ASP A 2 3.20 28.67 0.31
N ARG A 3 3.68 29.22 1.44
CA ARG A 3 3.42 28.74 2.82
C ARG A 3 3.85 27.30 3.14
N ALA A 4 4.29 26.52 2.15
CA ALA A 4 4.74 25.16 2.40
C ALA A 4 6.00 25.16 3.28
N TYR A 5 5.97 24.37 4.32
CA TYR A 5 7.13 24.05 5.17
C TYR A 5 7.11 22.58 5.58
N SER A 6 8.23 22.10 6.03
CA SER A 6 8.35 20.76 6.59
C SER A 6 9.32 20.83 7.78
N ASP A 7 8.82 20.44 8.95
CA ASP A 7 9.61 20.27 10.17
C ASP A 7 9.69 18.78 10.49
N LEU A 8 10.89 18.22 10.40
CA LEU A 8 11.15 16.79 10.52
C LEU A 8 12.20 16.55 11.61
N PHE A 9 11.88 15.69 12.56
CA PHE A 9 12.81 15.22 13.55
C PHE A 9 12.79 13.69 13.61
N SER A 10 13.97 13.07 13.56
CA SER A 10 14.09 11.63 13.73
C SER A 10 15.33 11.23 14.51
N TYR A 11 15.25 10.11 15.21
CA TYR A 11 16.41 9.50 15.83
C TYR A 11 16.36 7.97 15.72
N GLN A 12 17.52 7.37 15.77
CA GLN A 12 17.69 5.92 15.85
C GLN A 12 18.72 5.60 16.91
N LEU A 13 18.37 4.66 17.80
CA LEU A 13 19.27 4.07 18.78
C LEU A 13 19.28 2.56 18.60
N SER A 14 20.45 1.94 18.68
CA SER A 14 20.56 0.50 18.67
C SER A 14 21.67 0.02 19.59
N ALA A 15 21.44 -1.14 20.20
CA ALA A 15 22.42 -1.87 20.98
C ALA A 15 22.46 -3.31 20.49
N SER A 16 23.62 -3.89 20.36
CA SER A 16 23.80 -5.29 19.98
C SER A 16 24.81 -5.97 20.87
N TRP A 17 24.57 -7.25 21.10
CA TRP A 17 25.49 -8.16 21.78
C TRP A 17 25.64 -9.40 20.91
N SER A 18 26.84 -9.98 20.87
CA SER A 18 27.11 -11.22 20.16
C SER A 18 28.23 -11.99 20.83
N ASP A 19 28.12 -13.32 20.79
CA ASP A 19 29.20 -14.25 21.08
C ASP A 19 29.38 -15.24 19.92
N GLU A 20 29.96 -16.44 20.19
CA GLU A 20 30.24 -17.44 19.15
C GLU A 20 28.98 -17.98 18.48
N ASN A 21 27.86 -18.10 19.22
CA ASN A 21 26.65 -18.75 18.77
C ASN A 21 25.42 -17.83 18.75
N ASP A 22 25.46 -16.75 19.52
CA ASP A 22 24.31 -15.89 19.77
C ASP A 22 24.52 -14.48 19.26
N PHE A 23 23.45 -13.92 18.71
CA PHE A 23 23.35 -12.52 18.35
C PHE A 23 22.04 -11.94 18.87
N LEU A 24 22.10 -10.84 19.60
CA LEU A 24 20.95 -10.08 20.08
C LEU A 24 21.09 -8.61 19.68
N LYS A 25 20.06 -8.03 19.09
CA LYS A 25 20.02 -6.61 18.75
C LYS A 25 18.67 -6.02 19.16
N PHE A 26 18.75 -4.90 19.89
CA PHE A 26 17.61 -4.05 20.18
C PHE A 26 17.72 -2.74 19.39
N MET A 27 16.61 -2.25 18.84
CA MET A 27 16.57 -1.02 18.07
C MET A 27 15.33 -0.21 18.39
N ILE A 28 15.49 1.10 18.54
CA ILE A 28 14.41 2.09 18.64
C ILE A 28 14.63 3.12 17.53
N MET A 29 13.57 3.45 16.82
CA MET A 29 13.53 4.58 15.90
C MET A 29 12.27 5.39 16.17
N ASN A 30 12.37 6.70 16.04
CA ASN A 30 11.22 7.59 16.08
C ASN A 30 11.35 8.63 14.96
N GLY A 31 10.24 9.00 14.36
CA GLY A 31 10.10 10.09 13.41
C GLY A 31 8.89 10.93 13.75
N LYS A 32 9.07 12.24 13.78
CA LYS A 32 8.01 13.23 13.92
C LYS A 32 8.06 14.14 12.71
N GLU A 33 6.89 14.43 12.19
CA GLU A 33 6.74 15.40 11.11
C GLU A 33 5.61 16.38 11.39
N GLU A 34 5.79 17.59 10.93
CA GLU A 34 4.76 18.59 10.80
C GLU A 34 4.99 19.34 9.47
N THR A 35 4.00 19.32 8.60
CA THR A 35 4.10 19.94 7.28
C THR A 35 2.87 20.83 7.03
N TYR A 36 3.07 22.01 6.46
CA TYR A 36 1.95 22.77 5.91
C TYR A 36 1.47 22.12 4.61
N GLN A 37 0.16 21.92 4.48
CA GLN A 37 -0.41 21.19 3.36
C GLN A 37 -0.19 21.91 2.02
N ALA A 38 0.26 21.19 1.03
CA ALA A 38 0.43 21.62 -0.35
C ALA A 38 0.02 20.53 -1.34
N TRP A 39 -0.92 19.66 -0.95
CA TRP A 39 -1.27 18.43 -1.66
C TRP A 39 -2.00 18.64 -2.98
N ASN A 40 -2.77 19.73 -3.07
CA ASN A 40 -3.61 20.01 -4.24
C ASN A 40 -2.82 20.53 -5.46
N GLY A 41 -1.52 20.83 -5.27
CA GLY A 41 -0.70 21.45 -6.31
C GLY A 41 -1.17 22.84 -6.69
N THR A 42 -0.52 23.44 -7.68
CA THR A 42 -0.93 24.75 -8.23
C THR A 42 -2.00 24.54 -9.30
N PRO A 43 -3.18 25.18 -9.19
CA PRO A 43 -4.21 25.12 -10.22
C PRO A 43 -3.68 25.54 -11.58
N LYS A 44 -4.15 24.88 -12.65
CA LYS A 44 -3.68 25.10 -14.04
C LYS A 44 -3.72 26.58 -14.44
N ASP A 45 -4.78 27.29 -14.05
CA ASP A 45 -4.97 28.70 -14.41
C ASP A 45 -3.99 29.65 -13.70
N SER A 46 -3.43 29.20 -12.59
CA SER A 46 -2.43 29.95 -11.82
C SER A 46 -0.99 29.69 -12.29
N LEU A 47 -0.72 28.60 -13.02
CA LEU A 47 0.64 28.19 -13.40
C LEU A 47 1.41 29.27 -14.18
N ALA A 48 0.73 30.05 -15.03
CA ALA A 48 1.36 31.06 -15.85
C ALA A 48 1.68 32.38 -15.09
N THR A 49 0.91 32.70 -14.03
CA THR A 49 1.00 33.96 -13.30
C THR A 49 1.59 33.83 -11.91
N ASN A 50 1.35 32.72 -11.24
CA ASN A 50 1.86 32.38 -9.92
C ASN A 50 2.11 30.85 -9.81
N PRO A 51 3.25 30.33 -10.30
CA PRO A 51 3.54 28.90 -10.33
C PRO A 51 3.79 28.29 -8.92
N THR A 52 3.93 29.13 -7.90
CA THR A 52 4.10 28.68 -6.50
C THR A 52 2.82 28.74 -5.69
N PHE A 53 1.71 29.19 -6.30
CA PHE A 53 0.42 29.36 -5.61
C PHE A 53 -0.07 28.04 -4.97
N ASN A 54 -0.40 28.16 -3.69
CA ASN A 54 -0.96 27.06 -2.90
C ASN A 54 -2.36 27.45 -2.42
N PRO A 55 -3.43 26.76 -2.85
CA PRO A 55 -4.80 27.07 -2.43
C PRO A 55 -5.16 26.59 -1.03
N SER A 56 -4.30 25.76 -0.38
CA SER A 56 -4.59 25.22 0.94
C SER A 56 -4.77 26.33 1.99
N GLY A 57 -5.77 26.17 2.84
CA GLY A 57 -6.06 27.09 3.92
C GLY A 57 -6.74 28.40 3.51
N MET A 58 -7.18 28.57 2.26
CA MET A 58 -7.91 29.77 1.87
C MET A 58 -9.21 29.94 2.65
N MET A 59 -9.41 31.13 3.24
CA MET A 59 -10.60 31.49 4.01
C MET A 59 -11.40 32.55 3.26
N TYR A 60 -12.73 32.40 3.29
CA TYR A 60 -13.66 33.33 2.63
C TYR A 60 -14.70 33.84 3.61
N ASP A 61 -15.15 35.09 3.40
CA ASP A 61 -16.30 35.65 4.10
C ASP A 61 -17.64 35.13 3.51
N LYS A 62 -18.77 35.57 4.07
CA LYS A 62 -20.11 35.13 3.65
C LYS A 62 -20.46 35.59 2.23
N ASP A 63 -19.78 36.60 1.71
CA ASP A 63 -19.98 37.13 0.36
C ASP A 63 -19.04 36.47 -0.65
N GLY A 64 -18.23 35.50 -0.21
CA GLY A 64 -17.27 34.78 -1.04
C GLY A 64 -15.95 35.54 -1.30
N ASN A 65 -15.68 36.62 -0.58
CA ASN A 65 -14.44 37.37 -0.72
C ASN A 65 -13.34 36.66 0.09
N PHE A 66 -12.15 36.60 -0.52
CA PHE A 66 -10.96 36.07 0.17
C PHE A 66 -10.55 36.98 1.34
N ILE A 67 -10.41 36.38 2.54
CA ILE A 67 -10.08 37.10 3.78
C ILE A 67 -8.73 36.72 4.38
N GLY A 68 -8.07 35.71 3.85
CA GLY A 68 -6.76 35.25 4.32
C GLY A 68 -6.53 33.77 4.21
N TYR A 69 -5.46 33.33 4.83
CA TYR A 69 -5.10 31.89 4.89
C TYR A 69 -5.11 31.42 6.33
N TYR A 70 -5.61 30.19 6.53
CA TYR A 70 -5.51 29.50 7.79
C TYR A 70 -4.05 29.05 8.02
N GLU A 71 -3.45 29.47 9.13
CA GLU A 71 -2.02 29.22 9.39
C GLU A 71 -1.73 27.76 9.76
N ASN A 72 -2.73 27.08 10.34
CA ASN A 72 -2.57 25.71 10.85
C ASN A 72 -3.18 24.65 9.91
N GLU A 73 -3.10 24.86 8.60
CA GLU A 73 -3.46 23.90 7.57
C GLU A 73 -2.34 22.86 7.46
N ILE A 74 -2.24 21.97 8.44
CA ILE A 74 -1.07 21.10 8.66
C ILE A 74 -1.41 19.61 8.60
N ASP A 75 -0.36 18.82 8.34
CA ASP A 75 -0.29 17.40 8.60
C ASP A 75 0.77 17.14 9.67
N LYS A 76 0.41 16.42 10.71
CA LYS A 76 1.27 16.14 11.85
C LYS A 76 1.21 14.68 12.22
N TYR A 77 2.37 14.00 12.23
CA TYR A 77 2.45 12.59 12.54
C TYR A 77 3.69 12.24 13.38
N ASP A 78 3.53 11.35 14.35
CA ASP A 78 4.58 10.81 15.22
C ASP A 78 4.57 9.29 15.10
N GLN A 79 5.69 8.69 14.71
CA GLN A 79 5.81 7.24 14.56
C GLN A 79 7.04 6.71 15.28
N SER A 80 6.83 5.67 16.10
CA SER A 80 7.88 4.98 16.83
C SER A 80 7.95 3.52 16.45
N TYR A 81 9.18 2.99 16.37
CA TYR A 81 9.50 1.59 16.08
C TYR A 81 10.36 1.02 17.19
N TYR A 82 9.98 -0.13 17.70
CA TYR A 82 10.74 -0.92 18.67
C TYR A 82 10.95 -2.30 18.07
N GLN A 83 12.20 -2.75 17.98
CA GLN A 83 12.53 -4.03 17.38
C GLN A 83 13.54 -4.79 18.26
N LEU A 84 13.31 -6.09 18.39
CA LEU A 84 14.22 -7.04 19.02
C LEU A 84 14.53 -8.14 18.01
N HIS A 85 15.82 -8.37 17.74
CA HIS A 85 16.29 -9.42 16.85
C HIS A 85 17.19 -10.37 17.64
N TYR A 86 16.98 -11.65 17.43
CA TYR A 86 17.77 -12.72 18.00
C TYR A 86 18.14 -13.72 16.93
N ALA A 87 19.38 -14.22 16.97
CA ALA A 87 19.81 -15.34 16.19
C ALA A 87 20.66 -16.27 17.05
N HIS A 88 20.47 -17.59 16.88
CA HIS A 88 21.25 -18.63 17.55
C HIS A 88 21.71 -19.69 16.56
N SER A 89 22.99 -19.99 16.57
CA SER A 89 23.60 -21.03 15.75
C SER A 89 23.79 -22.30 16.58
N PHE A 90 22.88 -23.27 16.43
CA PHE A 90 22.99 -24.57 17.08
C PHE A 90 24.21 -25.38 16.56
N SER A 91 24.55 -25.15 15.30
CA SER A 91 25.69 -25.74 14.61
C SER A 91 26.01 -24.92 13.35
N GLN A 92 27.07 -25.27 12.62
CA GLN A 92 27.39 -24.69 11.31
C GLN A 92 26.27 -24.89 10.27
N ASN A 93 25.36 -25.83 10.51
CA ASN A 93 24.29 -26.21 9.59
C ASN A 93 22.89 -25.85 10.07
N MET A 94 22.75 -25.27 11.27
CA MET A 94 21.43 -25.01 11.84
C MET A 94 21.42 -23.69 12.61
N THR A 95 20.62 -22.72 12.12
CA THR A 95 20.52 -21.40 12.70
C THR A 95 19.06 -21.00 12.86
N LEU A 96 18.68 -20.60 14.06
CA LEU A 96 17.41 -19.98 14.39
C LEU A 96 17.54 -18.47 14.26
N THR A 97 16.55 -17.82 13.66
CA THR A 97 16.35 -16.38 13.72
C THR A 97 14.97 -16.06 14.26
N ALA A 98 14.87 -15.09 15.15
CA ALA A 98 13.63 -14.61 15.69
C ALA A 98 13.64 -13.08 15.76
N SER A 99 12.49 -12.46 15.56
CA SER A 99 12.34 -11.03 15.79
C SER A 99 10.96 -10.73 16.37
N ALA A 100 10.90 -9.70 17.24
CA ALA A 100 9.67 -9.13 17.71
C ALA A 100 9.68 -7.62 17.44
N PHE A 101 8.52 -7.06 17.15
CA PHE A 101 8.42 -5.65 16.81
C PHE A 101 7.12 -5.03 17.34
N LEU A 102 7.19 -3.72 17.62
CA LEU A 102 6.06 -2.85 17.89
C LEU A 102 6.28 -1.54 17.14
N THR A 103 5.30 -1.16 16.34
CA THR A 103 5.20 0.17 15.73
C THR A 103 3.99 0.88 16.30
N THR A 104 4.15 2.11 16.72
CA THR A 104 3.04 2.98 17.14
C THR A 104 3.05 4.22 16.25
N GLY A 105 1.89 4.64 15.79
CA GLY A 105 1.72 5.83 14.97
C GLY A 105 0.52 6.63 15.44
N LYS A 106 0.68 7.95 15.57
CA LYS A 106 -0.41 8.85 15.94
C LYS A 106 -0.24 10.20 15.29
N GLY A 107 -1.30 10.68 14.67
CA GLY A 107 -1.27 11.98 14.04
C GLY A 107 -2.61 12.38 13.46
N TYR A 108 -2.62 13.55 12.86
CA TYR A 108 -3.80 14.13 12.23
C TYR A 108 -3.39 15.11 11.14
N TYR A 109 -4.30 15.36 10.24
CA TYR A 109 -4.27 16.56 9.44
C TYR A 109 -5.42 17.50 9.84
N GLU A 110 -5.14 18.81 9.85
CA GLU A 110 -6.06 19.86 10.23
C GLU A 110 -6.35 20.76 9.04
N ASN A 111 -7.65 21.04 8.81
CA ASN A 111 -8.10 21.87 7.72
C ASN A 111 -9.13 22.90 8.19
N TYR A 112 -9.02 24.12 7.65
CA TYR A 112 -10.13 25.05 7.62
C TYR A 112 -11.09 24.72 6.49
N LYS A 113 -12.36 24.64 6.78
CA LYS A 113 -13.42 24.33 5.82
C LYS A 113 -14.40 25.49 5.74
N ASN A 114 -14.53 26.06 4.53
CA ASN A 114 -15.48 27.09 4.25
C ASN A 114 -16.86 26.50 3.98
N ASP A 115 -17.90 27.10 4.52
CA ASP A 115 -19.33 26.88 4.19
C ASP A 115 -19.74 25.41 4.11
N LYS A 116 -19.41 24.65 5.14
CA LYS A 116 -19.71 23.21 5.18
C LYS A 116 -21.09 22.94 5.76
N SER A 117 -21.87 22.14 5.02
CA SER A 117 -23.19 21.71 5.47
C SER A 117 -23.10 20.90 6.78
N PHE A 118 -23.97 21.20 7.73
CA PHE A 118 -24.11 20.43 8.97
C PHE A 118 -24.43 18.95 8.70
N SER A 119 -25.20 18.66 7.67
CA SER A 119 -25.56 17.28 7.28
C SER A 119 -24.33 16.44 6.93
N SER A 120 -23.27 17.03 6.37
CA SER A 120 -21.99 16.35 6.09
C SER A 120 -21.26 15.86 7.34
N TYR A 121 -21.66 16.35 8.51
CA TYR A 121 -21.12 15.97 9.82
C TYR A 121 -22.16 15.30 10.72
N GLY A 122 -23.30 14.85 10.14
CA GLY A 122 -24.39 14.21 10.91
C GLY A 122 -25.09 15.15 11.88
N LEU A 123 -24.98 16.45 11.67
CA LEU A 123 -25.62 17.48 12.50
C LEU A 123 -26.87 18.04 11.80
N PRO A 124 -27.93 18.37 12.57
CA PRO A 124 -29.09 19.06 12.02
C PRO A 124 -28.76 20.54 11.75
N SER A 125 -29.45 21.12 10.77
CA SER A 125 -29.53 22.59 10.66
C SER A 125 -30.16 23.18 11.93
N PHE A 126 -29.86 24.43 12.22
CA PHE A 126 -30.45 25.10 13.38
C PHE A 126 -30.97 26.50 12.99
N VAL A 127 -31.79 27.08 13.88
CA VAL A 127 -32.48 28.35 13.60
C VAL A 127 -31.94 29.44 14.52
N ILE A 128 -31.55 30.57 13.95
CA ILE A 128 -31.24 31.82 14.66
C ILE A 128 -32.25 32.86 14.29
N GLY A 129 -33.14 33.21 15.23
CA GLY A 129 -34.28 34.10 14.89
C GLY A 129 -35.22 33.41 13.87
N ASP A 130 -35.41 34.01 12.73
CA ASP A 130 -36.21 33.47 11.61
C ASP A 130 -35.37 32.83 10.49
N THR A 131 -34.06 32.74 10.68
CA THR A 131 -33.13 32.24 9.65
C THR A 131 -32.70 30.80 9.95
N VAL A 132 -32.87 29.92 8.97
CA VAL A 132 -32.32 28.54 9.02
C VAL A 132 -30.86 28.61 8.61
N ILE A 133 -29.98 28.03 9.44
CA ILE A 133 -28.55 27.94 9.19
C ILE A 133 -28.25 26.48 8.81
N GLU A 134 -27.82 26.28 7.57
CA GLU A 134 -27.56 24.94 7.00
C GLU A 134 -26.08 24.60 6.90
N SER A 135 -25.22 25.63 6.94
CA SER A 135 -23.76 25.48 6.78
C SER A 135 -22.99 26.41 7.70
N VAL A 136 -21.71 26.11 7.87
CA VAL A 136 -20.83 26.82 8.80
C VAL A 136 -19.36 26.74 8.37
N ASN A 137 -18.59 27.76 8.69
CA ASN A 137 -17.14 27.67 8.66
C ASN A 137 -16.64 26.91 9.89
N LEU A 138 -15.73 25.97 9.69
CA LEU A 138 -15.21 25.13 10.77
C LEU A 138 -13.75 24.74 10.58
N ILE A 139 -13.11 24.28 11.65
CA ILE A 139 -11.81 23.65 11.65
C ILE A 139 -11.99 22.19 12.06
N GLN A 140 -11.53 21.29 11.22
CA GLN A 140 -11.59 19.85 11.46
C GLN A 140 -10.19 19.23 11.53
N GLN A 141 -10.09 18.17 12.32
CA GLN A 141 -8.95 17.27 12.33
C GLN A 141 -9.43 15.87 11.96
N LYS A 142 -8.69 15.19 11.08
CA LYS A 142 -8.87 13.75 10.83
C LYS A 142 -7.66 13.01 11.38
N TRP A 143 -7.93 12.12 12.33
CA TRP A 143 -6.94 11.43 13.13
C TRP A 143 -6.72 10.00 12.70
N LEU A 144 -5.47 9.56 12.83
CA LEU A 144 -5.04 8.18 12.82
C LEU A 144 -4.29 7.88 14.12
N ASP A 145 -4.70 6.82 14.86
CA ASP A 145 -4.01 6.30 16.03
C ASP A 145 -3.86 4.79 15.85
N ASN A 146 -2.63 4.30 15.63
CA ASN A 146 -2.43 2.92 15.26
C ASN A 146 -1.29 2.22 16.01
N LYS A 147 -1.41 0.89 16.08
CA LYS A 147 -0.39 -0.02 16.61
C LYS A 147 -0.25 -1.20 15.66
N TYR A 148 0.98 -1.55 15.34
CA TYR A 148 1.31 -2.74 14.58
C TYR A 148 2.41 -3.52 15.30
N TYR A 149 2.13 -4.74 15.69
CA TYR A 149 3.05 -5.54 16.48
C TYR A 149 2.98 -7.01 16.12
N GLY A 150 4.05 -7.72 16.44
CA GLY A 150 4.12 -9.13 16.12
C GLY A 150 5.51 -9.72 16.33
N PHE A 151 5.65 -10.95 15.84
CA PHE A 151 6.90 -11.66 15.83
C PHE A 151 7.06 -12.51 14.56
N ASN A 152 8.32 -12.80 14.22
CA ASN A 152 8.72 -13.73 13.17
C ASN A 152 9.71 -14.71 13.77
N ILE A 153 9.67 -15.97 13.31
CA ILE A 153 10.62 -17.00 13.67
C ILE A 153 10.93 -17.85 12.42
N ALA A 154 12.21 -18.13 12.18
CA ALA A 154 12.63 -18.97 11.08
C ALA A 154 13.85 -19.80 11.47
N MET A 155 13.93 -21.00 10.88
CA MET A 155 15.02 -21.94 11.02
C MET A 155 15.63 -22.21 9.65
N ASN A 156 16.93 -21.96 9.52
CA ASN A 156 17.74 -22.42 8.39
C ASN A 156 18.45 -23.71 8.79
N HIS A 157 18.30 -24.76 7.99
CA HIS A 157 18.80 -26.08 8.33
C HIS A 157 19.33 -26.83 7.11
N LYS A 158 20.63 -27.09 7.06
CA LYS A 158 21.27 -27.86 6.00
C LYS A 158 21.40 -29.34 6.42
N VAL A 159 20.76 -30.23 5.67
CA VAL A 159 20.76 -31.67 5.92
C VAL A 159 21.13 -32.41 4.65
N GLY A 160 22.35 -32.90 4.58
CA GLY A 160 22.85 -33.56 3.38
C GLY A 160 22.82 -32.64 2.16
N ARG A 161 21.96 -32.95 1.19
CA ARG A 161 21.75 -32.17 -0.04
C ARG A 161 20.58 -31.18 0.04
N PHE A 162 19.91 -31.14 1.18
CA PHE A 162 18.81 -30.20 1.41
C PHE A 162 19.27 -28.94 2.14
N ASP A 163 18.85 -27.80 1.64
CA ASP A 163 18.89 -26.52 2.35
C ASP A 163 17.44 -26.13 2.63
N LEU A 164 17.03 -26.27 3.90
CA LEU A 164 15.66 -26.06 4.36
C LEU A 164 15.57 -24.71 5.07
N ASN A 165 14.49 -23.96 4.76
CA ASN A 165 14.12 -22.78 5.51
C ASN A 165 12.64 -22.90 5.87
N TYR A 166 12.32 -22.92 7.17
CA TYR A 166 10.96 -23.05 7.64
C TYR A 166 10.71 -22.18 8.85
N GLY A 167 9.47 -21.70 8.98
CA GLY A 167 9.15 -20.78 10.04
C GLY A 167 7.72 -20.28 9.97
N GLY A 168 7.50 -19.19 10.67
CA GLY A 168 6.21 -18.54 10.69
C GLY A 168 6.25 -17.16 11.32
N SER A 169 5.13 -16.49 11.25
CA SER A 169 4.94 -15.17 11.84
C SER A 169 3.51 -14.99 12.33
N TRP A 170 3.38 -14.15 13.32
CA TRP A 170 2.10 -13.58 13.72
C TRP A 170 2.26 -12.09 13.88
N ASN A 171 1.27 -11.35 13.39
CA ASN A 171 1.20 -9.91 13.64
C ASN A 171 -0.24 -9.44 13.74
N ARG A 172 -0.41 -8.28 14.37
CA ARG A 172 -1.68 -7.61 14.54
C ARG A 172 -1.52 -6.11 14.30
N TYR A 173 -2.43 -5.57 13.52
CA TYR A 173 -2.66 -4.16 13.33
C TYR A 173 -3.96 -3.77 14.02
N ASP A 174 -3.92 -2.72 14.84
CA ASP A 174 -5.07 -2.05 15.42
C ASP A 174 -4.96 -0.57 15.05
N GLY A 175 -5.97 -0.02 14.36
CA GLY A 175 -5.96 1.36 13.90
C GLY A 175 -7.31 2.04 14.08
N ASP A 176 -7.30 3.17 14.80
CA ASP A 176 -8.46 4.02 15.01
C ASP A 176 -8.40 5.21 14.04
N HIS A 177 -9.48 5.41 13.30
CA HIS A 177 -9.69 6.53 12.39
C HIS A 177 -10.87 7.34 12.88
N PHE A 178 -10.69 8.63 13.16
CA PHE A 178 -11.77 9.47 13.64
C PHE A 178 -11.59 10.93 13.26
N GLY A 179 -12.71 11.66 13.14
CA GLY A 179 -12.72 13.08 12.86
C GLY A 179 -13.25 13.91 14.03
N ILE A 180 -12.60 15.04 14.32
CA ILE A 180 -12.98 15.97 15.36
C ILE A 180 -13.16 17.35 14.76
N ILE A 181 -14.29 18.02 15.03
CA ILE A 181 -14.45 19.46 14.78
C ILE A 181 -13.93 20.20 16.01
N ASN A 182 -12.78 20.87 15.85
CA ASN A 182 -12.13 21.61 16.95
C ASN A 182 -12.76 22.99 17.16
N TRP A 183 -13.21 23.59 16.07
CA TRP A 183 -13.83 24.90 16.09
C TRP A 183 -14.88 25.01 14.99
N ALA A 184 -15.94 25.71 15.27
CA ALA A 184 -16.93 26.14 14.29
C ALA A 184 -17.43 27.54 14.66
N GLU A 185 -17.82 28.33 13.67
CA GLU A 185 -18.33 29.69 13.88
C GLU A 185 -19.54 29.69 14.84
N TYR A 186 -20.40 28.68 14.72
CA TYR A 186 -21.53 28.43 15.63
C TYR A 186 -22.12 27.04 15.43
N GLY A 187 -22.97 26.60 16.38
CA GLY A 187 -23.86 25.45 16.18
C GLY A 187 -23.24 24.07 16.39
N VAL A 188 -21.95 23.95 16.62
CA VAL A 188 -21.26 22.67 16.80
C VAL A 188 -20.73 22.54 18.23
N PRO A 189 -20.96 21.41 18.91
CA PRO A 189 -20.33 21.14 20.20
C PRO A 189 -18.80 21.12 20.10
N LEU A 190 -18.11 21.59 21.14
CA LEU A 190 -16.64 21.58 21.19
C LEU A 190 -16.11 20.15 21.12
N ASN A 191 -15.11 19.91 20.28
CA ASN A 191 -14.50 18.61 20.02
C ASN A 191 -15.54 17.55 19.58
N TYR A 192 -16.52 17.97 18.80
CA TYR A 192 -17.52 17.08 18.24
C TYR A 192 -16.86 16.04 17.31
N ARG A 193 -17.07 14.76 17.64
CA ARG A 193 -16.56 13.64 16.82
C ARG A 193 -17.66 13.23 15.84
N TRP A 194 -17.45 13.49 14.53
CA TRP A 194 -18.49 13.20 13.54
C TRP A 194 -18.38 11.81 12.93
N TYR A 195 -17.17 11.20 12.95
CA TYR A 195 -17.01 9.81 12.58
C TYR A 195 -15.95 9.13 13.45
N GLU A 196 -16.09 7.84 13.56
CA GLU A 196 -15.12 6.96 14.21
C GLU A 196 -15.26 5.55 13.66
N ASN A 197 -14.14 4.96 13.24
CA ASN A 197 -14.07 3.57 12.88
C ASN A 197 -12.73 2.98 13.24
N THR A 198 -12.71 1.65 13.43
CA THR A 198 -11.52 0.90 13.76
C THR A 198 -11.23 -0.12 12.69
N GLY A 199 -9.95 -0.36 12.41
CA GLY A 199 -9.48 -1.44 11.58
C GLY A 199 -8.62 -2.39 12.38
N ASN A 200 -9.03 -3.66 12.48
CA ASN A 200 -8.27 -4.70 13.17
C ASN A 200 -7.89 -5.79 12.18
N LYS A 201 -6.59 -6.04 12.02
CA LYS A 201 -6.11 -7.09 11.12
C LYS A 201 -5.14 -8.01 11.85
N GLN A 202 -5.50 -9.30 11.92
CA GLN A 202 -4.63 -10.35 12.42
C GLN A 202 -4.12 -11.19 11.27
N TYR A 203 -2.85 -11.48 11.29
CA TYR A 203 -2.15 -12.22 10.26
C TYR A 203 -1.31 -13.34 10.88
N TYR A 204 -1.51 -14.55 10.38
CA TYR A 204 -0.71 -15.72 10.68
C TYR A 204 -0.10 -16.25 9.40
N ASN A 205 1.16 -16.59 9.45
CA ASN A 205 1.89 -17.16 8.33
C ASN A 205 2.73 -18.34 8.81
N ALA A 206 2.72 -19.41 8.02
CA ALA A 206 3.65 -20.53 8.18
C ALA A 206 4.20 -20.89 6.80
N PHE A 207 5.49 -21.18 6.73
CA PHE A 207 6.13 -21.54 5.47
C PHE A 207 7.20 -22.62 5.65
N ILE A 208 7.43 -23.35 4.59
CA ILE A 208 8.57 -24.22 4.41
C ILE A 208 9.07 -24.11 2.99
N SER A 209 10.37 -23.89 2.82
CA SER A 209 11.05 -23.95 1.53
C SER A 209 12.21 -24.95 1.59
N ALA A 210 12.45 -25.62 0.50
CA ALA A 210 13.50 -26.61 0.34
C ALA A 210 14.23 -26.40 -0.98
N ASN A 211 15.54 -26.24 -0.93
CA ASN A 211 16.42 -26.40 -2.07
C ASN A 211 17.09 -27.79 -1.98
N TYR A 212 17.04 -28.55 -3.05
CA TYR A 212 17.64 -29.87 -3.15
C TYR A 212 18.68 -29.90 -4.27
N GLU A 213 19.93 -30.11 -3.89
CA GLU A 213 21.04 -30.32 -4.83
C GLU A 213 20.99 -31.74 -5.39
N LEU A 214 20.32 -31.90 -6.56
CA LEU A 214 20.24 -33.21 -7.22
C LEU A 214 21.64 -33.68 -7.69
N ASN A 215 22.38 -32.76 -8.30
CA ASN A 215 23.78 -32.90 -8.69
C ASN A 215 24.44 -31.51 -8.84
N ARG A 216 25.73 -31.45 -9.23
CA ARG A 216 26.52 -30.21 -9.36
C ARG A 216 25.90 -29.18 -10.31
N HIS A 217 25.04 -29.59 -11.19
CA HIS A 217 24.44 -28.75 -12.23
C HIS A 217 22.96 -28.45 -11.98
N LEU A 218 22.27 -29.27 -11.19
CA LEU A 218 20.82 -29.23 -11.09
C LEU A 218 20.37 -29.10 -9.63
N ASN A 219 19.68 -28.00 -9.34
CA ASN A 219 19.01 -27.73 -8.08
C ASN A 219 17.50 -27.67 -8.29
N LEU A 220 16.75 -28.28 -7.41
CA LEU A 220 15.29 -28.23 -7.35
C LEU A 220 14.89 -27.34 -6.18
N PHE A 221 13.90 -26.48 -6.39
CA PHE A 221 13.32 -25.64 -5.35
C PHE A 221 11.83 -25.94 -5.20
N ALA A 222 11.36 -26.02 -3.97
CA ALA A 222 9.94 -26.09 -3.65
C ALA A 222 9.65 -25.27 -2.39
N GLU A 223 8.53 -24.58 -2.39
CA GLU A 223 8.03 -23.81 -1.24
C GLU A 223 6.53 -23.98 -1.10
N MET A 224 6.08 -24.02 0.14
CA MET A 224 4.67 -23.89 0.51
C MET A 224 4.54 -22.85 1.60
N GLN A 225 3.67 -21.85 1.36
CA GLN A 225 3.27 -20.87 2.36
C GLN A 225 1.78 -20.98 2.63
N TYR A 226 1.41 -20.95 3.91
CA TYR A 226 0.03 -20.78 4.36
C TYR A 226 -0.12 -19.44 5.04
N ARG A 227 -1.17 -18.69 4.67
CA ARG A 227 -1.54 -17.41 5.27
C ARG A 227 -2.98 -17.47 5.75
N HIS A 228 -3.19 -17.10 7.01
CA HIS A 228 -4.52 -16.89 7.58
C HIS A 228 -4.65 -15.43 7.99
N ILE A 229 -5.68 -14.77 7.50
CA ILE A 229 -5.92 -13.35 7.72
C ILE A 229 -7.34 -13.18 8.23
N ASN A 230 -7.48 -12.54 9.39
CA ASN A 230 -8.75 -12.08 9.92
C ASN A 230 -8.71 -10.56 9.97
N TYR A 231 -9.60 -9.92 9.21
CA TYR A 231 -9.66 -8.48 9.07
C TYR A 231 -11.07 -7.98 9.34
N SER A 232 -11.24 -7.11 10.33
CA SER A 232 -12.47 -6.40 10.62
C SER A 232 -12.31 -4.90 10.49
N ILE A 233 -13.33 -4.24 10.00
CA ILE A 233 -13.54 -2.79 10.00
C ILE A 233 -14.85 -2.57 10.73
N GLU A 234 -14.91 -1.67 11.70
CA GLU A 234 -16.12 -1.41 12.49
C GLU A 234 -16.31 0.09 12.67
N GLY A 235 -17.53 0.58 12.40
CA GLY A 235 -17.94 1.96 12.67
C GLY A 235 -18.26 2.77 11.43
N ILE A 236 -18.29 4.08 11.61
CA ILE A 236 -18.73 5.07 10.61
C ILE A 236 -17.53 5.72 9.94
N HIS A 237 -17.57 5.85 8.61
CA HIS A 237 -16.58 6.55 7.81
C HIS A 237 -16.86 8.05 7.75
N ASP A 238 -15.94 8.85 7.21
CA ASP A 238 -16.01 10.32 7.21
C ASP A 238 -17.15 10.89 6.34
N ASP A 239 -17.71 10.09 5.46
CA ASP A 239 -18.93 10.36 4.66
C ASP A 239 -20.22 9.89 5.34
N LEU A 240 -20.14 9.49 6.60
CA LEU A 240 -21.22 8.98 7.46
C LEU A 240 -21.76 7.59 7.06
N ASN A 241 -21.11 6.90 6.12
CA ASN A 241 -21.48 5.53 5.78
C ASN A 241 -20.98 4.53 6.85
N ASP A 242 -21.80 3.53 7.16
CA ASP A 242 -21.38 2.39 7.97
C ASP A 242 -20.46 1.49 7.14
N VAL A 243 -19.21 1.38 7.57
CA VAL A 243 -18.19 0.54 6.91
C VAL A 243 -17.94 -0.77 7.63
N THR A 244 -18.84 -1.14 8.56
CA THR A 244 -18.70 -2.35 9.38
C THR A 244 -18.74 -3.60 8.51
N GLN A 245 -17.63 -4.37 8.55
CA GLN A 245 -17.47 -5.60 7.77
C GLN A 245 -16.34 -6.47 8.34
N GLN A 246 -16.38 -7.78 8.02
CA GLN A 246 -15.36 -8.73 8.42
C GLN A 246 -14.98 -9.64 7.26
N HIS A 247 -13.68 -9.86 7.10
CA HIS A 247 -13.11 -10.71 6.05
C HIS A 247 -12.19 -11.75 6.64
N LEU A 248 -12.31 -12.97 6.14
CA LEU A 248 -11.49 -14.11 6.55
C LEU A 248 -10.88 -14.75 5.31
N PHE A 249 -9.55 -14.79 5.25
CA PHE A 249 -8.83 -15.40 4.15
C PHE A 249 -7.92 -16.53 4.63
N ASN A 250 -7.88 -17.60 3.82
CA ASN A 250 -6.97 -18.72 3.99
C ASN A 250 -6.30 -18.98 2.65
N PHE A 251 -5.03 -18.65 2.56
CA PHE A 251 -4.26 -18.74 1.32
C PHE A 251 -3.19 -19.81 1.40
N TRP A 252 -3.11 -20.61 0.35
CA TRP A 252 -2.03 -21.53 0.10
C TRP A 252 -1.27 -21.07 -1.12
N ASN A 253 0.00 -20.78 -0.97
CA ASN A 253 0.86 -20.18 -1.99
C ASN A 253 2.04 -21.15 -2.28
N PRO A 254 1.84 -22.18 -3.12
CA PRO A 254 2.92 -23.04 -3.56
C PRO A 254 3.82 -22.35 -4.58
N LYS A 255 5.11 -22.65 -4.53
CA LYS A 255 6.10 -22.25 -5.52
C LYS A 255 7.04 -23.42 -5.79
N GLY A 256 7.46 -23.61 -7.03
CA GLY A 256 8.46 -24.62 -7.39
C GLY A 256 9.29 -24.18 -8.56
N GLY A 257 10.49 -24.72 -8.67
CA GLY A 257 11.39 -24.35 -9.74
C GLY A 257 12.59 -25.27 -9.88
N ILE A 258 13.27 -25.09 -10.97
CA ILE A 258 14.48 -25.80 -11.35
C ILE A 258 15.53 -24.77 -11.70
N PHE A 259 16.70 -24.90 -11.12
CA PHE A 259 17.89 -24.14 -11.49
C PHE A 259 18.94 -25.07 -12.08
N TYR A 260 19.43 -24.72 -13.30
CA TYR A 260 20.42 -25.51 -14.02
C TYR A 260 21.68 -24.70 -14.31
N SER A 261 22.80 -25.12 -13.71
CA SER A 261 24.13 -24.59 -14.01
C SER A 261 24.67 -25.30 -15.27
N ILE A 262 24.57 -24.66 -16.42
CA ILE A 262 25.04 -25.21 -17.70
C ILE A 262 26.56 -25.42 -17.66
N ASN A 263 27.25 -24.40 -17.15
CA ASN A 263 28.69 -24.39 -16.85
C ASN A 263 29.00 -23.25 -15.87
N ASP A 264 30.29 -23.02 -15.56
CA ASP A 264 30.72 -22.01 -14.59
C ASP A 264 30.28 -20.56 -14.94
N ASN A 265 29.95 -20.30 -16.20
CA ASN A 265 29.59 -18.98 -16.67
C ASN A 265 28.10 -18.83 -17.05
N ASN A 266 27.37 -19.93 -17.17
CA ASN A 266 26.03 -19.94 -17.70
C ASN A 266 25.08 -20.72 -16.82
N SER A 267 23.93 -20.15 -16.54
CA SER A 267 22.85 -20.82 -15.82
C SER A 267 21.49 -20.45 -16.40
N ALA A 268 20.51 -21.32 -16.16
CA ALA A 268 19.12 -21.09 -16.52
C ALA A 268 18.22 -21.55 -15.37
N TYR A 269 17.03 -20.96 -15.25
CA TYR A 269 16.03 -21.43 -14.33
C TYR A 269 14.63 -21.40 -14.96
N PHE A 270 13.77 -22.23 -14.42
CA PHE A 270 12.33 -22.18 -14.65
C PHE A 270 11.62 -22.25 -13.33
N SER A 271 10.62 -21.38 -13.10
CA SER A 271 9.81 -21.40 -11.89
C SER A 271 8.33 -21.19 -12.20
N VAL A 272 7.51 -21.75 -11.31
CA VAL A 272 6.06 -21.52 -11.27
C VAL A 272 5.68 -21.18 -9.84
N ALA A 273 4.92 -20.11 -9.67
CA ALA A 273 4.39 -19.70 -8.38
C ALA A 273 2.87 -19.45 -8.47
N TYR A 274 2.14 -19.90 -7.46
CA TYR A 274 0.75 -19.50 -7.24
C TYR A 274 0.68 -18.62 -6.01
N SER A 275 0.05 -17.47 -6.12
CA SER A 275 -0.08 -16.52 -5.03
C SER A 275 -1.46 -15.90 -4.96
N ASN A 276 -1.85 -15.48 -3.75
CA ASN A 276 -3.08 -14.76 -3.48
C ASN A 276 -2.76 -13.45 -2.78
N ARG A 277 -3.57 -12.41 -3.03
CA ARG A 277 -3.47 -11.12 -2.34
C ARG A 277 -4.86 -10.64 -1.95
N GLU A 278 -5.04 -10.34 -0.66
CA GLU A 278 -6.25 -9.73 -0.14
C GLU A 278 -6.33 -8.25 -0.53
N PRO A 279 -7.55 -7.68 -0.67
CA PRO A 279 -7.75 -6.24 -0.83
C PRO A 279 -7.23 -5.47 0.40
N ASN A 280 -6.77 -4.23 0.18
CA ASN A 280 -6.45 -3.32 1.27
C ASN A 280 -7.72 -2.66 1.83
N ARG A 281 -7.56 -1.85 2.90
CA ARG A 281 -8.67 -1.17 3.58
C ARG A 281 -9.47 -0.27 2.63
N ASP A 282 -8.77 0.57 1.86
CA ASP A 282 -9.40 1.60 1.04
C ASP A 282 -10.35 1.01 0.00
N ILE A 283 -10.01 -0.16 -0.56
CA ILE A 283 -10.89 -0.87 -1.50
C ILE A 283 -12.24 -1.23 -0.88
N TYR A 284 -12.27 -1.51 0.42
CA TYR A 284 -13.51 -1.82 1.13
C TYR A 284 -14.25 -0.59 1.62
N THR A 285 -13.56 0.46 2.03
CA THR A 285 -14.17 1.68 2.57
C THR A 285 -14.64 2.63 1.49
N ASP A 286 -13.95 2.67 0.34
CA ASP A 286 -14.31 3.54 -0.79
C ASP A 286 -15.37 2.94 -1.71
N ALA A 287 -15.59 1.61 -1.63
CA ALA A 287 -16.63 0.93 -2.39
C ALA A 287 -18.03 1.26 -1.85
N ASP A 288 -19.00 1.47 -2.73
CA ASP A 288 -20.42 1.49 -2.36
C ASP A 288 -20.89 0.11 -1.87
N GLU A 289 -22.11 0.02 -1.33
CA GLU A 289 -22.64 -1.22 -0.76
C GLU A 289 -22.68 -2.38 -1.77
N ILE A 290 -23.03 -2.09 -3.04
CA ILE A 290 -23.09 -3.09 -4.11
C ILE A 290 -21.68 -3.51 -4.54
N GLN A 291 -20.75 -2.57 -4.62
CA GLN A 291 -19.35 -2.83 -4.97
C GLN A 291 -18.64 -3.64 -3.89
N ARG A 292 -18.89 -3.35 -2.59
CA ARG A 292 -18.32 -4.11 -1.46
C ARG A 292 -18.59 -5.60 -1.53
N GLU A 293 -19.79 -6.00 -1.94
CA GLU A 293 -20.14 -7.42 -2.11
C GLU A 293 -19.35 -8.12 -3.22
N ARG A 294 -18.84 -7.35 -4.19
CA ARG A 294 -18.06 -7.85 -5.34
C ARG A 294 -16.56 -7.88 -5.09
N VAL A 295 -16.07 -7.13 -4.09
CA VAL A 295 -14.65 -7.08 -3.77
C VAL A 295 -14.15 -8.45 -3.29
N THR A 296 -13.16 -8.99 -4.00
CA THR A 296 -12.56 -10.29 -3.67
C THR A 296 -11.03 -10.23 -3.76
N HIS A 297 -10.37 -11.29 -3.28
CA HIS A 297 -8.91 -11.41 -3.37
C HIS A 297 -8.46 -11.78 -4.78
N GLU A 298 -7.34 -11.23 -5.20
CA GLU A 298 -6.72 -11.60 -6.48
C GLU A 298 -5.90 -12.89 -6.37
N LYS A 299 -5.80 -13.60 -7.48
CA LYS A 299 -5.02 -14.83 -7.66
C LYS A 299 -4.07 -14.65 -8.83
N LEU A 300 -2.87 -15.16 -8.67
CA LEU A 300 -1.82 -15.09 -9.68
C LEU A 300 -1.20 -16.47 -9.87
N ILE A 301 -1.04 -16.87 -11.13
CA ILE A 301 -0.07 -17.90 -11.52
C ILE A 301 1.03 -17.20 -12.29
N ASP A 302 2.25 -17.32 -11.80
CA ASP A 302 3.43 -16.70 -12.38
C ASP A 302 4.38 -17.78 -12.92
N TYR A 303 4.73 -17.67 -14.19
CA TYR A 303 5.68 -18.53 -14.88
C TYR A 303 6.88 -17.70 -15.29
N GLU A 304 8.07 -18.15 -14.90
CA GLU A 304 9.31 -17.49 -15.26
C GLU A 304 10.32 -18.45 -15.86
N LEU A 305 11.01 -17.97 -16.90
CA LEU A 305 12.15 -18.63 -17.54
C LEU A 305 13.30 -17.65 -17.64
N GLY A 306 14.36 -17.89 -16.88
CA GLY A 306 15.51 -17.02 -16.82
C GLY A 306 16.79 -17.68 -17.34
N TYR A 307 17.66 -16.83 -17.90
CA TYR A 307 19.02 -17.19 -18.30
C TYR A 307 20.02 -16.16 -17.79
N SER A 308 21.14 -16.60 -17.29
CA SER A 308 22.24 -15.76 -16.84
C SER A 308 23.56 -16.20 -17.45
N HIS A 309 24.32 -15.22 -17.96
CA HIS A 309 25.71 -15.37 -18.34
C HIS A 309 26.59 -14.43 -17.55
N LYS A 310 27.67 -14.92 -16.97
CA LYS A 310 28.64 -14.09 -16.23
C LYS A 310 30.06 -14.54 -16.47
N ASN A 311 30.89 -13.60 -16.91
CA ASN A 311 32.33 -13.79 -16.97
C ASN A 311 33.06 -12.54 -16.43
N ARG A 312 34.40 -12.45 -16.57
CA ARG A 312 35.19 -11.35 -16.03
C ARG A 312 34.88 -9.97 -16.62
N LYS A 313 34.30 -9.90 -17.83
CA LYS A 313 34.08 -8.67 -18.58
C LYS A 313 32.60 -8.38 -18.84
N MET A 314 31.74 -9.36 -18.64
CA MET A 314 30.34 -9.26 -19.02
C MET A 314 29.45 -10.04 -18.04
N ALA A 315 28.32 -9.44 -17.68
CA ALA A 315 27.21 -10.09 -17.03
C ALA A 315 25.94 -9.79 -17.82
N LEU A 316 25.19 -10.84 -18.21
CA LEU A 316 23.92 -10.74 -18.91
C LEU A 316 22.88 -11.54 -18.13
N ASN A 317 21.69 -10.96 -17.96
CA ASN A 317 20.52 -11.65 -17.44
C ASN A 317 19.35 -11.39 -18.38
N ALA A 318 18.57 -12.41 -18.64
CA ALA A 318 17.31 -12.30 -19.38
C ALA A 318 16.25 -13.14 -18.66
N ASN A 319 15.06 -12.61 -18.54
CA ASN A 319 13.91 -13.29 -17.94
C ASN A 319 12.68 -13.09 -18.81
N ILE A 320 12.01 -14.18 -19.15
CA ILE A 320 10.70 -14.18 -19.78
C ILE A 320 9.71 -14.56 -18.69
N PHE A 321 8.66 -13.76 -18.53
CA PHE A 321 7.61 -14.01 -17.56
C PHE A 321 6.23 -14.02 -18.21
N TYR A 322 5.34 -14.83 -17.65
CA TYR A 322 3.91 -14.83 -17.94
C TYR A 322 3.13 -14.91 -16.63
N MET A 323 2.44 -13.84 -16.29
CA MET A 323 1.62 -13.69 -15.10
C MET A 323 0.15 -13.77 -15.48
N ASP A 324 -0.54 -14.84 -15.12
CA ASP A 324 -1.98 -15.04 -15.36
C ASP A 324 -2.75 -14.69 -14.08
N TYR A 325 -3.58 -13.64 -14.16
CA TYR A 325 -4.36 -13.16 -13.04
C TYR A 325 -5.83 -13.54 -13.18
N LYS A 326 -6.41 -13.88 -12.05
CA LYS A 326 -7.85 -13.96 -11.85
C LYS A 326 -8.25 -13.02 -10.73
N ASP A 327 -9.36 -12.30 -10.94
CA ASP A 327 -9.90 -11.34 -9.98
C ASP A 327 -8.87 -10.24 -9.60
N GLN A 328 -7.99 -9.82 -10.55
CA GLN A 328 -6.98 -8.80 -10.28
C GLN A 328 -7.63 -7.48 -9.88
N LEU A 329 -7.08 -6.85 -8.83
CA LEU A 329 -7.44 -5.50 -8.44
C LEU A 329 -6.71 -4.48 -9.32
N VAL A 330 -7.47 -3.71 -10.09
CA VAL A 330 -6.97 -2.69 -11.02
C VAL A 330 -7.57 -1.33 -10.71
N MET A 331 -6.86 -0.26 -11.05
CA MET A 331 -7.33 1.10 -10.87
C MET A 331 -8.42 1.41 -11.88
N THR A 332 -9.54 1.98 -11.43
CA THR A 332 -10.65 2.44 -12.28
C THR A 332 -10.30 3.72 -13.06
N GLY A 333 -9.37 4.50 -12.57
CA GLY A 333 -9.09 5.85 -13.05
C GLY A 333 -9.72 6.95 -12.19
N GLU A 334 -10.59 6.59 -11.28
CA GLU A 334 -11.22 7.48 -10.31
C GLU A 334 -10.37 7.62 -9.06
N ILE A 335 -10.60 8.69 -8.32
CA ILE A 335 -9.97 8.97 -7.03
C ILE A 335 -11.03 9.26 -5.98
N ASN A 336 -10.75 8.87 -4.74
CA ASN A 336 -11.60 9.21 -3.61
C ASN A 336 -11.37 10.65 -3.10
N ASN A 337 -12.09 11.06 -2.06
CA ASN A 337 -12.06 12.42 -1.49
C ASN A 337 -10.68 12.85 -0.93
N VAL A 338 -9.75 11.93 -0.74
CA VAL A 338 -8.38 12.20 -0.27
C VAL A 338 -7.33 11.96 -1.36
N GLY A 339 -7.76 11.71 -2.61
CA GLY A 339 -6.88 11.53 -3.77
C GLY A 339 -6.33 10.10 -3.95
N ASN A 340 -6.81 9.10 -3.18
CA ASN A 340 -6.46 7.71 -3.39
C ASN A 340 -7.22 7.13 -4.60
N THR A 341 -6.58 6.23 -5.32
CA THR A 341 -7.17 5.58 -6.48
C THR A 341 -8.22 4.55 -6.06
N ILE A 342 -9.40 4.64 -6.65
CA ILE A 342 -10.45 3.62 -6.51
C ILE A 342 -10.07 2.40 -7.36
N MET A 343 -10.23 1.20 -6.79
CA MET A 343 -9.88 -0.05 -7.44
C MET A 343 -11.08 -0.97 -7.56
N THR A 344 -11.09 -1.77 -8.61
CA THR A 344 -12.09 -2.82 -8.85
C THR A 344 -11.44 -4.14 -9.24
N ASN A 345 -12.12 -5.27 -9.00
CA ASN A 345 -11.69 -6.56 -9.50
C ASN A 345 -12.03 -6.72 -10.98
N VAL A 346 -11.09 -7.26 -11.76
CA VAL A 346 -11.34 -7.69 -13.14
C VAL A 346 -11.20 -9.20 -13.24
N ASP A 347 -12.12 -9.85 -13.96
CA ASP A 347 -12.21 -11.31 -14.02
C ASP A 347 -10.91 -11.96 -14.48
N LYS A 348 -10.26 -11.36 -15.50
CA LYS A 348 -9.08 -11.92 -16.12
C LYS A 348 -8.16 -10.85 -16.67
N SER A 349 -6.88 -10.98 -16.34
CA SER A 349 -5.84 -10.11 -16.88
C SER A 349 -4.52 -10.89 -16.97
N TYR A 350 -3.57 -10.39 -17.74
CA TYR A 350 -2.26 -10.99 -17.81
C TYR A 350 -1.15 -9.95 -18.00
N ARG A 351 0.06 -10.35 -17.64
CA ARG A 351 1.30 -9.67 -17.98
C ARG A 351 2.22 -10.68 -18.65
N LEU A 352 2.71 -10.36 -19.84
CA LEU A 352 3.70 -11.16 -20.57
C LEU A 352 4.86 -10.25 -20.91
N GLY A 353 6.09 -10.64 -20.62
CA GLY A 353 7.21 -9.78 -20.90
C GLY A 353 8.56 -10.47 -20.97
N LEU A 354 9.52 -9.69 -21.45
CA LEU A 354 10.94 -9.99 -21.48
C LEU A 354 11.68 -8.86 -20.76
N GLU A 355 12.43 -9.21 -19.74
CA GLU A 355 13.31 -8.32 -19.00
C GLU A 355 14.76 -8.71 -19.26
N GLY A 356 15.63 -7.73 -19.31
CA GLY A 356 17.04 -7.99 -19.48
C GLY A 356 17.92 -6.97 -18.78
N SER A 357 19.09 -7.43 -18.35
CA SER A 357 20.18 -6.57 -17.89
C SER A 357 21.50 -7.01 -18.50
N ALA A 358 22.33 -6.05 -18.83
CA ALA A 358 23.67 -6.28 -19.37
C ALA A 358 24.66 -5.32 -18.71
N ALA A 359 25.77 -5.86 -18.21
CA ALA A 359 26.90 -5.09 -17.71
C ALA A 359 28.15 -5.50 -18.48
N PHE A 360 28.88 -4.51 -19.00
CA PHE A 360 30.09 -4.71 -19.78
C PHE A 360 31.24 -3.89 -19.20
N GLN A 361 32.34 -4.52 -18.87
CA GLN A 361 33.60 -3.88 -18.46
C GLN A 361 34.55 -3.89 -19.66
N PHE A 362 34.58 -2.81 -20.45
CA PHE A 362 35.43 -2.69 -21.64
C PHE A 362 36.91 -2.58 -21.27
N ASN A 363 37.20 -1.78 -20.26
CA ASN A 363 38.55 -1.61 -19.71
C ASN A 363 38.47 -1.05 -18.27
N ARG A 364 39.59 -0.73 -17.62
CA ARG A 364 39.60 -0.22 -16.24
C ARG A 364 38.93 1.14 -16.05
N TYR A 365 38.63 1.87 -17.12
CA TYR A 365 38.05 3.22 -17.08
C TYR A 365 36.64 3.30 -17.58
N PHE A 366 36.18 2.29 -18.36
CA PHE A 366 34.89 2.35 -19.01
C PHE A 366 34.09 1.06 -18.78
N ALA A 367 32.92 1.23 -18.16
CA ALA A 367 31.90 0.22 -17.98
C ALA A 367 30.56 0.77 -18.50
N LEU A 368 29.71 -0.12 -18.97
CA LEU A 368 28.36 0.18 -19.42
C LEU A 368 27.41 -0.79 -18.76
N ASP A 369 26.38 -0.26 -18.10
CA ASP A 369 25.26 -1.01 -17.56
C ASP A 369 24.00 -0.63 -18.32
N PHE A 370 23.21 -1.63 -18.70
CA PHE A 370 21.99 -1.46 -19.46
C PHE A 370 20.90 -2.37 -18.91
N ASN A 371 19.68 -1.83 -18.74
CA ASN A 371 18.50 -2.58 -18.35
C ASN A 371 17.36 -2.24 -19.30
N PHE A 372 16.50 -3.21 -19.58
CA PHE A 372 15.27 -3.01 -20.34
C PHE A 372 14.17 -3.95 -19.85
N ALA A 373 12.94 -3.52 -20.06
CA ALA A 373 11.76 -4.36 -19.92
C ALA A 373 10.81 -4.10 -21.09
N LEU A 374 10.37 -5.17 -21.72
CA LEU A 374 9.36 -5.15 -22.79
C LEU A 374 8.19 -6.01 -22.31
N SER A 375 6.99 -5.43 -22.22
CA SER A 375 5.85 -6.17 -21.70
C SER A 375 4.56 -5.84 -22.43
N GLN A 376 3.61 -6.76 -22.32
CA GLN A 376 2.23 -6.59 -22.70
C GLN A 376 1.37 -6.85 -21.46
N ASN A 377 0.61 -5.83 -21.03
CA ASN A 377 -0.16 -5.83 -19.79
C ASN A 377 -1.62 -5.59 -20.15
N LYS A 378 -2.48 -6.61 -20.07
CA LYS A 378 -3.85 -6.57 -20.59
C LYS A 378 -4.89 -7.05 -19.60
N ILE A 379 -6.02 -6.34 -19.56
CA ILE A 379 -7.28 -6.80 -18.99
C ILE A 379 -8.10 -7.40 -20.14
N LEU A 380 -8.69 -8.57 -19.89
CA LEU A 380 -9.53 -9.25 -20.88
C LEU A 380 -11.00 -8.98 -20.56
N ASN A 381 -11.79 -8.61 -21.57
CA ASN A 381 -13.25 -8.38 -21.45
C ASN A 381 -13.61 -7.36 -20.34
N TYR A 382 -12.91 -6.21 -20.34
CA TYR A 382 -13.18 -5.15 -19.38
C TYR A 382 -14.54 -4.49 -19.67
N VAL A 383 -15.39 -4.45 -18.66
CA VAL A 383 -16.65 -3.70 -18.67
C VAL A 383 -16.51 -2.55 -17.68
N ASP A 384 -16.71 -1.36 -18.19
CA ASP A 384 -16.72 -0.13 -17.40
C ASP A 384 -18.18 0.27 -17.12
N TYR A 385 -18.47 0.64 -15.87
CA TYR A 385 -19.79 1.06 -15.43
C TYR A 385 -19.78 2.55 -15.16
N VAL A 386 -20.45 3.33 -16.01
CA VAL A 386 -20.52 4.78 -15.88
C VAL A 386 -21.90 5.20 -15.39
N ASP A 387 -21.92 5.97 -14.30
CA ASP A 387 -23.17 6.51 -13.78
C ASP A 387 -23.79 7.47 -14.78
N ASN A 388 -25.08 7.29 -15.00
CA ASN A 388 -25.86 8.07 -15.94
C ASN A 388 -26.83 9.00 -15.21
N TYR A 389 -26.83 10.26 -15.60
CA TYR A 389 -27.68 11.29 -15.01
C TYR A 389 -28.47 12.01 -16.12
N ASP A 390 -29.67 12.48 -15.81
CA ASP A 390 -30.43 13.38 -16.69
C ASP A 390 -29.90 14.83 -16.62
N ALA A 391 -30.54 15.74 -17.38
CA ALA A 391 -30.15 17.15 -17.39
C ALA A 391 -30.37 17.86 -16.05
N ASP A 392 -31.19 17.31 -15.18
CA ASP A 392 -31.51 17.83 -13.84
C ASP A 392 -30.71 17.10 -12.74
N TRP A 393 -29.66 16.33 -13.14
CA TRP A 393 -28.80 15.53 -12.26
C TRP A 393 -29.50 14.43 -11.47
N ASN A 394 -30.65 13.92 -11.96
CA ASN A 394 -31.27 12.74 -11.39
C ASN A 394 -30.53 11.49 -11.90
N TYR A 395 -30.19 10.59 -11.00
CA TYR A 395 -29.54 9.32 -11.33
C TYR A 395 -30.47 8.40 -12.11
N LEU A 396 -30.02 7.98 -13.30
CA LEU A 396 -30.78 7.10 -14.21
C LEU A 396 -30.30 5.64 -14.22
N GLY A 397 -29.32 5.30 -13.41
CA GLY A 397 -28.66 3.99 -13.39
C GLY A 397 -27.31 4.02 -14.06
N GLN A 398 -26.69 2.85 -14.22
CA GLN A 398 -25.36 2.70 -14.84
C GLN A 398 -25.47 2.28 -16.31
N ILE A 399 -24.59 2.82 -17.14
CA ILE A 399 -24.37 2.40 -18.52
C ILE A 399 -23.17 1.46 -18.54
N GLU A 400 -23.35 0.26 -19.09
CA GLU A 400 -22.28 -0.70 -19.31
C GLU A 400 -21.52 -0.37 -20.60
N ASN A 401 -20.23 -0.03 -20.50
CA ASN A 401 -19.33 0.16 -21.62
C ASN A 401 -18.40 -1.05 -21.74
N ASN A 402 -18.66 -1.90 -22.71
CA ASN A 402 -17.78 -3.04 -22.98
C ASN A 402 -16.56 -2.55 -23.77
N LEU A 403 -15.43 -2.40 -23.10
CA LEU A 403 -14.15 -1.96 -23.69
C LEU A 403 -13.33 -3.12 -24.26
N GLY A 404 -13.80 -4.38 -24.12
CA GLY A 404 -13.09 -5.56 -24.60
C GLY A 404 -11.73 -5.73 -23.94
N THR A 405 -10.69 -5.97 -24.74
CA THR A 405 -9.31 -6.10 -24.24
C THR A 405 -8.63 -4.75 -24.18
N THR A 406 -8.28 -4.31 -22.95
CA THR A 406 -7.65 -3.01 -22.68
C THR A 406 -6.31 -3.14 -21.96
N ASN A 407 -5.56 -2.03 -21.85
CA ASN A 407 -4.30 -2.01 -21.11
C ASN A 407 -4.55 -1.86 -19.61
N ILE A 408 -3.70 -2.49 -18.79
CA ILE A 408 -3.66 -2.22 -17.36
C ILE A 408 -3.05 -0.82 -17.16
N SER A 409 -3.71 0.02 -16.36
CA SER A 409 -3.25 1.38 -16.04
C SER A 409 -1.86 1.35 -15.39
N PHE A 410 -1.06 2.40 -15.62
CA PHE A 410 0.29 2.57 -15.07
C PHE A 410 1.24 1.38 -15.30
N SER A 411 1.01 0.62 -16.36
CA SER A 411 1.83 -0.52 -16.76
C SER A 411 2.44 -0.29 -18.12
N PRO A 412 3.56 0.44 -18.24
CA PRO A 412 4.19 0.75 -19.51
C PRO A 412 4.68 -0.53 -20.20
N ASN A 413 4.56 -0.56 -21.54
CA ASN A 413 5.01 -1.72 -22.33
C ASN A 413 6.52 -1.73 -22.56
N ILE A 414 7.18 -0.60 -22.41
CA ILE A 414 8.63 -0.42 -22.61
C ILE A 414 9.20 0.41 -21.47
N ILE A 415 10.21 -0.10 -20.84
CA ILE A 415 10.98 0.55 -19.79
C ILE A 415 12.47 0.46 -20.13
#